data_251105a9157bcad0c8dd696dcad97dc5
#
_entry.id   251105a9157bcad0c8dd696dcad97dc5
#
_cell.length_a   1.000
_cell.length_b   1.000
_cell.length_c   1.000
_cell.angle_alpha   90.00
_cell.angle_beta   90.00
_cell.angle_gamma   90.00
#
_symmetry.space_group_name_H-M   'P 1'
#
loop_
_entity.id
_entity.type
_entity.pdbx_description
1 polymer ?
#
loop_
_entity_poly.entity_id
_entity_poly.type
_entity_poly.pdbx_seq_one_letter_code
_entity_poly.pdbx_strand_id
1 'polypeptide(L)'
;MDGHREDELIAALILGSESAFTEIYEHYWLKLLALAYSHTKNKQIAEGIVQDVFISIWNRKTSLKIHSLSNYFAIAVKFSVFKHKQREQRRREIEMENCKSDEFILDDEKIEARFLEEYFRGVVEQLPEKCKMVFNYSRIKGLSNPEIAREMNISEKTVEAHLTKAIKALRVSLKDAGFLLFF
;
A
#
# COMPACT_ATOMS: atom_id res chain seq x y z
N MET A 1 -15.05 11.91 -4.75
CA MET A 1 -16.04 11.57 -3.69
C MET A 1 -15.78 12.53 -2.56
N ASP A 2 -16.82 13.11 -1.98
CA ASP A 2 -16.68 14.03 -0.84
C ASP A 2 -16.30 13.21 0.40
N GLY A 3 -15.41 13.73 1.28
CA GLY A 3 -14.88 12.95 2.41
C GLY A 3 -15.97 12.44 3.35
N HIS A 4 -17.01 13.24 3.58
CA HIS A 4 -18.16 12.82 4.41
C HIS A 4 -18.92 11.63 3.78
N ARG A 5 -19.13 11.65 2.46
CA ARG A 5 -19.79 10.55 1.76
C ARG A 5 -18.94 9.27 1.76
N GLU A 6 -17.62 9.41 1.69
CA GLU A 6 -16.69 8.28 1.76
C GLU A 6 -16.78 7.58 3.13
N ASP A 7 -16.84 8.33 4.24
CA ASP A 7 -16.97 7.80 5.59
C ASP A 7 -18.30 7.04 5.79
N GLU A 8 -19.41 7.58 5.26
CA GLU A 8 -20.72 6.93 5.29
C GLU A 8 -20.70 5.58 4.53
N LEU A 9 -20.10 5.57 3.35
CA LEU A 9 -20.01 4.35 2.53
C LEU A 9 -19.12 3.29 3.19
N ILE A 10 -18.02 3.70 3.83
CA ILE A 10 -17.16 2.79 4.60
C ILE A 10 -17.94 2.19 5.75
N ALA A 11 -18.67 3.00 6.53
CA ALA A 11 -19.47 2.51 7.65
C ALA A 11 -20.56 1.54 7.19
N ALA A 12 -21.28 1.87 6.11
CA ALA A 12 -22.30 1.01 5.53
C ALA A 12 -21.72 -0.30 4.95
N LEU A 13 -20.55 -0.24 4.31
CA LEU A 13 -19.84 -1.41 3.81
C LEU A 13 -19.47 -2.38 4.95
N ILE A 14 -18.98 -1.86 6.08
CA ILE A 14 -18.63 -2.67 7.26
C ILE A 14 -19.87 -3.39 7.80
N LEU A 15 -21.03 -2.75 7.75
CA LEU A 15 -22.32 -3.34 8.13
C LEU A 15 -22.88 -4.32 7.08
N GLY A 16 -22.22 -4.48 5.94
CA GLY A 16 -22.59 -5.43 4.90
C GLY A 16 -23.61 -4.90 3.89
N SER A 17 -23.75 -3.58 3.76
CA SER A 17 -24.65 -2.96 2.77
C SER A 17 -24.19 -3.24 1.34
N GLU A 18 -24.99 -3.97 0.58
CA GLU A 18 -24.76 -4.24 -0.85
C GLU A 18 -24.87 -2.97 -1.68
N SER A 19 -25.79 -2.06 -1.34
CA SER A 19 -25.94 -0.79 -2.05
C SER A 19 -24.70 0.10 -1.89
N ALA A 20 -24.10 0.17 -0.69
CA ALA A 20 -22.85 0.88 -0.46
C ALA A 20 -21.68 0.25 -1.24
N PHE A 21 -21.63 -1.08 -1.29
CA PHE A 21 -20.63 -1.79 -2.09
C PHE A 21 -20.79 -1.48 -3.58
N THR A 22 -22.02 -1.47 -4.10
CA THR A 22 -22.32 -1.16 -5.51
C THR A 22 -21.87 0.27 -5.84
N GLU A 23 -22.19 1.26 -4.99
CA GLU A 23 -21.76 2.65 -5.19
C GLU A 23 -20.23 2.78 -5.19
N ILE A 24 -19.55 2.10 -4.27
CA ILE A 24 -18.08 2.05 -4.22
C ILE A 24 -17.53 1.41 -5.50
N TYR A 25 -18.10 0.29 -5.93
CA TYR A 25 -17.70 -0.42 -7.14
C TYR A 25 -17.81 0.47 -8.38
N GLU A 26 -18.98 1.09 -8.61
CA GLU A 26 -19.20 1.96 -9.75
C GLU A 26 -18.26 3.17 -9.77
N HIS A 27 -17.98 3.75 -8.60
CA HIS A 27 -17.09 4.90 -8.48
C HIS A 27 -15.62 4.57 -8.77
N TYR A 28 -15.16 3.40 -8.34
CA TYR A 28 -13.72 3.06 -8.38
C TYR A 28 -13.34 2.12 -9.52
N TRP A 29 -14.25 1.32 -10.06
CA TRP A 29 -13.95 0.29 -11.06
C TRP A 29 -13.06 0.77 -12.20
N LEU A 30 -13.46 1.81 -12.92
CA LEU A 30 -12.71 2.30 -14.07
C LEU A 30 -11.34 2.88 -13.70
N LYS A 31 -11.26 3.55 -12.56
CA LYS A 31 -10.00 4.13 -12.06
C LYS A 31 -8.99 3.03 -11.72
N LEU A 32 -9.46 1.98 -11.04
CA LEU A 32 -8.63 0.84 -10.66
C LEU A 32 -8.24 -0.02 -11.86
N LEU A 33 -9.16 -0.17 -12.81
CA LEU A 33 -8.87 -0.88 -14.06
C LEU A 33 -7.78 -0.16 -14.86
N ALA A 34 -7.85 1.17 -14.97
CA ALA A 34 -6.81 1.97 -15.63
C ALA A 34 -5.46 1.83 -14.90
N LEU A 35 -5.46 1.85 -13.56
CA LEU A 35 -4.27 1.65 -12.75
C LEU A 35 -3.68 0.24 -12.95
N ALA A 36 -4.48 -0.80 -12.86
CA ALA A 36 -4.03 -2.18 -13.08
C ALA A 36 -3.49 -2.37 -14.51
N TYR A 37 -4.20 -1.85 -15.51
CA TYR A 37 -3.79 -1.93 -16.92
C TYR A 37 -2.48 -1.18 -17.18
N SER A 38 -2.23 -0.04 -16.55
CA SER A 38 -0.98 0.71 -16.72
C SER A 38 0.25 -0.12 -16.36
N HIS A 39 0.10 -1.05 -15.40
CA HIS A 39 1.17 -1.93 -14.91
C HIS A 39 1.22 -3.29 -15.61
N THR A 40 0.07 -3.86 -15.98
CA THR A 40 -0.01 -5.21 -16.58
C THR A 40 0.05 -5.20 -18.10
N LYS A 41 -0.37 -4.09 -18.74
CA LYS A 41 -0.55 -3.96 -20.19
C LYS A 41 -1.44 -5.05 -20.81
N ASN A 42 -2.20 -5.76 -19.98
CA ASN A 42 -3.13 -6.81 -20.38
C ASN A 42 -4.48 -6.56 -19.71
N LYS A 43 -5.53 -6.44 -20.53
CA LYS A 43 -6.88 -6.11 -20.08
C LYS A 43 -7.47 -7.20 -19.18
N GLN A 44 -7.34 -8.47 -19.58
CA GLN A 44 -7.91 -9.60 -18.83
C GLN A 44 -7.26 -9.74 -17.44
N ILE A 45 -5.93 -9.59 -17.40
CA ILE A 45 -5.20 -9.60 -16.13
C ILE A 45 -5.61 -8.43 -15.25
N ALA A 46 -5.73 -7.23 -15.82
CA ALA A 46 -6.14 -6.05 -15.08
C ALA A 46 -7.56 -6.19 -14.51
N GLU A 47 -8.51 -6.71 -15.30
CA GLU A 47 -9.88 -6.99 -14.86
C GLU A 47 -9.91 -8.02 -13.72
N GLY A 48 -9.18 -9.12 -13.85
CA GLY A 48 -9.07 -10.14 -12.80
C GLY A 48 -8.51 -9.58 -11.50
N ILE A 49 -7.43 -8.77 -11.57
CA ILE A 49 -6.84 -8.12 -10.40
C ILE A 49 -7.84 -7.21 -9.70
N VAL A 50 -8.58 -6.40 -10.45
CA VAL A 50 -9.55 -5.47 -9.85
C VAL A 50 -10.73 -6.22 -9.25
N GLN A 51 -11.22 -7.28 -9.89
CA GLN A 51 -12.25 -8.16 -9.34
C GLN A 51 -11.81 -8.80 -8.01
N ASP A 52 -10.60 -9.34 -7.96
CA ASP A 52 -10.04 -9.94 -6.74
C ASP A 52 -9.95 -8.92 -5.60
N VAL A 53 -9.58 -7.68 -5.90
CA VAL A 53 -9.52 -6.59 -4.91
C VAL A 53 -10.92 -6.28 -4.35
N PHE A 54 -11.96 -6.21 -5.20
CA PHE A 54 -13.32 -5.99 -4.74
C PHE A 54 -13.89 -7.18 -3.95
N ILE A 55 -13.59 -8.40 -4.36
CA ILE A 55 -13.95 -9.61 -3.60
C ILE A 55 -13.26 -9.61 -2.22
N SER A 56 -11.98 -9.24 -2.19
CA SER A 56 -11.22 -9.19 -0.95
C SER A 56 -11.75 -8.17 0.03
N ILE A 57 -12.11 -6.94 -0.41
CA ILE A 57 -12.69 -5.93 0.48
C ILE A 57 -14.05 -6.38 1.01
N TRP A 58 -14.90 -6.98 0.16
CA TRP A 58 -16.21 -7.50 0.59
C TRP A 58 -16.08 -8.59 1.64
N ASN A 59 -15.21 -9.57 1.42
CA ASN A 59 -15.02 -10.70 2.33
C ASN A 59 -14.41 -10.28 3.68
N ARG A 60 -13.59 -9.23 3.68
CA ARG A 60 -12.85 -8.77 4.86
C ARG A 60 -13.43 -7.51 5.51
N LYS A 61 -14.57 -7.00 5.04
CA LYS A 61 -15.16 -5.71 5.41
C LYS A 61 -15.25 -5.46 6.92
N THR A 62 -15.53 -6.48 7.71
CA THR A 62 -15.66 -6.36 9.17
C THR A 62 -14.32 -6.28 9.91
N SER A 63 -13.23 -6.74 9.29
CA SER A 63 -11.88 -6.75 9.87
C SER A 63 -11.00 -5.60 9.39
N LEU A 64 -11.43 -4.87 8.34
CA LEU A 64 -10.66 -3.79 7.74
C LEU A 64 -10.90 -2.46 8.48
N LYS A 65 -9.81 -1.74 8.74
CA LYS A 65 -9.85 -0.35 9.19
C LYS A 65 -9.50 0.54 8.00
N ILE A 66 -10.50 0.94 7.25
CA ILE A 66 -10.33 1.79 6.06
C ILE A 66 -10.51 3.23 6.48
N HIS A 67 -9.50 4.07 6.24
CA HIS A 67 -9.56 5.52 6.46
C HIS A 67 -9.75 6.27 5.14
N SER A 68 -9.42 5.66 4.01
CA SER A 68 -9.65 6.19 2.67
C SER A 68 -9.72 5.04 1.68
N LEU A 69 -10.85 4.97 0.96
CA LEU A 69 -11.08 3.97 -0.09
C LEU A 69 -10.09 4.15 -1.24
N SER A 70 -9.80 5.39 -1.62
CA SER A 70 -8.86 5.70 -2.69
C SER A 70 -7.47 5.14 -2.40
N ASN A 71 -6.94 5.41 -1.19
CA ASN A 71 -5.64 4.90 -0.77
C ASN A 71 -5.64 3.38 -0.62
N TYR A 72 -6.67 2.82 0.01
CA TYR A 72 -6.81 1.38 0.15
C TYR A 72 -6.78 0.65 -1.19
N PHE A 73 -7.61 1.10 -2.14
CA PHE A 73 -7.68 0.48 -3.45
C PHE A 73 -6.41 0.63 -4.27
N ALA A 74 -5.78 1.81 -4.24
CA ALA A 74 -4.52 2.03 -4.96
C ALA A 74 -3.44 1.07 -4.50
N ILE A 75 -3.33 0.84 -3.19
CA ILE A 75 -2.40 -0.10 -2.59
C ILE A 75 -2.76 -1.55 -2.94
N ALA A 76 -4.04 -1.92 -2.77
CA ALA A 76 -4.51 -3.27 -3.03
C ALA A 76 -4.28 -3.69 -4.50
N VAL A 77 -4.56 -2.79 -5.46
CA VAL A 77 -4.31 -3.05 -6.88
C VAL A 77 -2.82 -3.20 -7.16
N LYS A 78 -1.98 -2.27 -6.68
CA LYS A 78 -0.52 -2.35 -6.89
C LYS A 78 0.06 -3.65 -6.32
N PHE A 79 -0.37 -4.04 -5.11
CA PHE A 79 0.04 -5.29 -4.48
C PHE A 79 -0.41 -6.52 -5.30
N SER A 80 -1.65 -6.54 -5.79
CA SER A 80 -2.16 -7.65 -6.60
C SER A 80 -1.45 -7.75 -7.95
N VAL A 81 -1.09 -6.61 -8.57
CA VAL A 81 -0.25 -6.56 -9.78
C VAL A 81 1.12 -7.16 -9.50
N PHE A 82 1.76 -6.76 -8.40
CA PHE A 82 3.05 -7.28 -7.99
C PHE A 82 2.99 -8.82 -7.81
N LYS A 83 2.04 -9.29 -7.02
CA LYS A 83 1.84 -10.73 -6.77
C LYS A 83 1.57 -11.52 -8.07
N HIS A 84 0.87 -10.92 -9.02
CA HIS A 84 0.65 -11.51 -10.34
C HIS A 84 1.97 -11.65 -11.11
N LYS A 85 2.78 -10.57 -11.17
CA LYS A 85 4.09 -10.60 -11.84
C LYS A 85 5.05 -11.62 -11.23
N GLN A 86 5.10 -11.70 -9.90
CA GLN A 86 5.91 -12.69 -9.19
C GLN A 86 5.49 -14.13 -9.53
N ARG A 87 4.17 -14.40 -9.58
CA ARG A 87 3.69 -15.73 -9.99
C ARG A 87 4.03 -16.06 -11.43
N GLU A 88 3.90 -15.10 -12.34
CA GLU A 88 4.27 -15.28 -13.75
C GLU A 88 5.76 -15.56 -13.90
N GLN A 89 6.61 -14.83 -13.17
CA GLN A 89 8.04 -15.04 -13.21
C GLN A 89 8.41 -16.43 -12.66
N ARG A 90 7.88 -16.82 -11.51
CA ARG A 90 8.11 -18.16 -10.94
C ARG A 90 7.63 -19.28 -11.87
N ARG A 91 6.53 -19.05 -12.59
CA ARG A 91 6.06 -20.00 -13.61
C ARG A 91 7.05 -20.12 -14.76
N ARG A 92 7.58 -18.99 -15.25
CA ARG A 92 8.61 -18.99 -16.31
C ARG A 92 9.90 -19.67 -15.87
N GLU A 93 10.33 -19.45 -14.62
CA GLU A 93 11.50 -20.12 -14.06
C GLU A 93 11.32 -21.65 -14.01
N ILE A 94 10.17 -22.12 -13.54
CA ILE A 94 9.84 -23.55 -13.54
C ILE A 94 9.76 -24.10 -14.96
N GLU A 95 9.20 -23.36 -15.90
CA GLU A 95 9.17 -23.74 -17.33
C GLU A 95 10.57 -23.75 -17.95
N MET A 96 11.47 -22.83 -17.54
CA MET A 96 12.87 -22.77 -17.96
C MET A 96 13.75 -23.83 -17.30
N GLU A 97 13.52 -24.18 -16.02
CA GLU A 97 14.22 -25.30 -15.35
C GLU A 97 13.93 -26.65 -16.05
N ASN A 98 12.76 -26.77 -16.69
CA ASN A 98 12.42 -27.90 -17.54
C ASN A 98 13.00 -27.80 -18.98
N CYS A 99 13.49 -26.62 -19.38
CA CYS A 99 14.22 -26.36 -20.62
C CYS A 99 15.54 -25.68 -20.25
N LYS A 100 16.63 -26.46 -20.14
CA LYS A 100 17.97 -25.93 -19.84
C LYS A 100 18.36 -24.82 -20.82
N SER A 101 18.34 -23.58 -20.38
CA SER A 101 19.18 -22.49 -20.89
C SER A 101 19.12 -21.25 -20.00
N ASP A 102 20.30 -20.64 -19.84
CA ASP A 102 20.71 -19.60 -18.91
C ASP A 102 20.01 -18.24 -19.04
N GLU A 103 20.01 -17.54 -17.89
CA GLU A 103 20.04 -16.10 -17.70
C GLU A 103 18.86 -15.25 -18.17
N PHE A 104 18.00 -14.91 -17.21
CA PHE A 104 17.60 -13.53 -16.90
C PHE A 104 16.99 -13.49 -15.49
N ILE A 105 17.83 -13.26 -14.49
CA ILE A 105 17.38 -12.94 -13.12
C ILE A 105 16.93 -11.48 -13.15
N LEU A 106 15.65 -11.24 -13.35
CA LEU A 106 15.04 -9.97 -12.92
C LEU A 106 14.99 -10.01 -11.40
N ASP A 107 15.75 -9.12 -10.79
CA ASP A 107 15.96 -8.95 -9.36
C ASP A 107 14.62 -8.57 -8.67
N ASP A 108 13.82 -9.58 -8.33
CA ASP A 108 12.49 -9.42 -7.71
C ASP A 108 12.59 -8.67 -6.37
N GLU A 109 13.70 -8.82 -5.64
CA GLU A 109 13.96 -8.07 -4.42
C GLU A 109 14.03 -6.56 -4.68
N LYS A 110 14.55 -6.12 -5.82
CA LYS A 110 14.58 -4.70 -6.19
C LYS A 110 13.21 -4.14 -6.55
N ILE A 111 12.34 -4.95 -7.14
CA ILE A 111 10.97 -4.52 -7.49
C ILE A 111 10.13 -4.43 -6.21
N GLU A 112 10.27 -5.40 -5.31
CA GLU A 112 9.61 -5.40 -4.01
C GLU A 112 10.09 -4.24 -3.13
N ALA A 113 11.40 -4.01 -3.09
CA ALA A 113 12.00 -2.89 -2.38
C ALA A 113 11.51 -1.54 -2.91
N ARG A 114 11.43 -1.34 -4.23
CA ARG A 114 10.90 -0.11 -4.84
C ARG A 114 9.43 0.12 -4.52
N PHE A 115 8.62 -0.93 -4.58
CA PHE A 115 7.19 -0.84 -4.26
C PHE A 115 6.99 -0.50 -2.78
N LEU A 116 7.73 -1.17 -1.90
CA LEU A 116 7.71 -0.91 -0.47
C LEU A 116 8.20 0.51 -0.17
N GLU A 117 9.24 0.98 -0.86
CA GLU A 117 9.75 2.34 -0.74
C GLU A 117 8.73 3.40 -1.18
N GLU A 118 8.05 3.21 -2.33
CA GLU A 118 6.98 4.10 -2.78
C GLU A 118 5.81 4.12 -1.80
N TYR A 119 5.45 2.95 -1.27
CA TYR A 119 4.40 2.84 -0.27
C TYR A 119 4.77 3.58 1.01
N PHE A 120 5.97 3.34 1.55
CA PHE A 120 6.49 4.04 2.73
C PHE A 120 6.55 5.55 2.50
N ARG A 121 6.99 5.98 1.33
CA ARG A 121 7.03 7.40 0.96
C ARG A 121 5.62 7.99 0.98
N GLY A 122 4.63 7.31 0.41
CA GLY A 122 3.23 7.75 0.43
C GLY A 122 2.66 7.90 1.84
N VAL A 123 2.98 6.96 2.75
CA VAL A 123 2.54 7.05 4.16
C VAL A 123 3.27 8.18 4.90
N VAL A 124 4.58 8.35 4.66
CA VAL A 124 5.37 9.42 5.26
C VAL A 124 4.88 10.80 4.82
N GLU A 125 4.45 10.95 3.56
CA GLU A 125 3.88 12.19 3.06
C GLU A 125 2.57 12.60 3.76
N GLN A 126 1.82 11.64 4.29
CA GLN A 126 0.58 11.89 5.04
C GLN A 126 0.81 12.19 6.53
N LEU A 127 2.05 12.08 7.03
CA LEU A 127 2.36 12.41 8.41
C LEU A 127 2.23 13.92 8.66
N PRO A 128 1.87 14.34 9.90
CA PRO A 128 1.98 15.74 10.30
C PRO A 128 3.39 16.27 10.05
N GLU A 129 3.51 17.51 9.57
CA GLU A 129 4.77 18.08 9.06
C GLU A 129 5.97 17.86 9.98
N LYS A 130 5.82 18.13 11.28
CA LYS A 130 6.89 17.92 12.27
C LYS A 130 7.28 16.44 12.42
N CYS A 131 6.32 15.51 12.35
CA CYS A 131 6.61 14.07 12.40
C CYS A 131 7.35 13.61 11.16
N LYS A 132 6.95 14.10 9.98
CA LYS A 132 7.60 13.85 8.69
C LYS A 132 9.04 14.36 8.69
N MET A 133 9.27 15.59 9.13
CA MET A 133 10.63 16.17 9.21
C MET A 133 11.53 15.32 10.12
N VAL A 134 11.08 15.00 11.34
CA VAL A 134 11.83 14.17 12.28
C VAL A 134 12.13 12.80 11.70
N PHE A 135 11.16 12.17 11.06
CA PHE A 135 11.33 10.87 10.42
C PHE A 135 12.38 10.92 9.29
N ASN A 136 12.31 11.95 8.43
CA ASN A 136 13.26 12.12 7.33
C ASN A 136 14.68 12.39 7.84
N TYR A 137 14.84 13.22 8.88
CA TYR A 137 16.14 13.46 9.50
C TYR A 137 16.74 12.18 10.09
N SER A 138 15.92 11.38 10.77
CA SER A 138 16.39 10.12 11.36
C SER A 138 16.72 9.04 10.31
N ARG A 139 15.84 8.84 9.31
CA ARG A 139 15.94 7.67 8.41
C ARG A 139 16.65 7.95 7.09
N ILE A 140 16.51 9.16 6.56
CA ILE A 140 17.13 9.53 5.28
C ILE A 140 18.49 10.19 5.52
N LYS A 141 18.55 11.13 6.47
CA LYS A 141 19.81 11.84 6.78
C LYS A 141 20.67 11.12 7.84
N GLY A 142 20.13 10.09 8.52
CA GLY A 142 20.87 9.30 9.51
C GLY A 142 21.23 10.07 10.80
N LEU A 143 20.55 11.18 11.10
CA LEU A 143 20.83 11.99 12.28
C LEU A 143 20.35 11.29 13.56
N SER A 144 21.11 11.43 14.63
CA SER A 144 20.73 10.99 15.98
C SER A 144 19.68 11.91 16.61
N ASN A 145 18.97 11.43 17.63
CA ASN A 145 17.96 12.21 18.33
C ASN A 145 18.49 13.55 18.87
N PRO A 146 19.69 13.64 19.48
CA PRO A 146 20.26 14.91 19.90
C PRO A 146 20.55 15.88 18.76
N GLU A 147 20.98 15.38 17.59
CA GLU A 147 21.22 16.20 16.40
C GLU A 147 19.92 16.73 15.82
N ILE A 148 18.88 15.88 15.72
CA ILE A 148 17.54 16.30 15.28
C ILE A 148 16.95 17.34 16.24
N ALA A 149 17.10 17.13 17.53
CA ALA A 149 16.62 18.05 18.56
C ALA A 149 17.24 19.46 18.40
N ARG A 150 18.55 19.51 18.11
CA ARG A 150 19.26 20.79 17.84
C ARG A 150 18.80 21.41 16.52
N GLU A 151 18.73 20.62 15.44
CA GLU A 151 18.36 21.11 14.11
C GLU A 151 16.94 21.69 14.07
N MET A 152 16.02 21.07 14.80
CA MET A 152 14.61 21.47 14.84
C MET A 152 14.26 22.39 16.03
N ASN A 153 15.23 22.70 16.88
CA ASN A 153 15.04 23.50 18.13
C ASN A 153 13.90 22.96 19.01
N ILE A 154 13.92 21.64 19.28
CA ILE A 154 12.98 20.91 20.14
C ILE A 154 13.73 20.02 21.12
N SER A 155 13.05 19.50 22.16
CA SER A 155 13.67 18.54 23.07
C SER A 155 13.85 17.16 22.44
N GLU A 156 14.85 16.39 22.87
CA GLU A 156 15.03 14.99 22.46
C GLU A 156 13.79 14.14 22.73
N LYS A 157 13.12 14.38 23.86
CA LYS A 157 11.85 13.72 24.20
C LYS A 157 10.75 14.03 23.18
N THR A 158 10.74 15.24 22.62
CA THR A 158 9.82 15.61 21.54
C THR A 158 10.17 14.89 20.24
N VAL A 159 11.46 14.73 19.92
CA VAL A 159 11.93 13.93 18.79
C VAL A 159 11.45 12.48 18.90
N GLU A 160 11.65 11.85 20.06
CA GLU A 160 11.19 10.49 20.34
C GLU A 160 9.67 10.34 20.19
N ALA A 161 8.90 11.30 20.68
CA ALA A 161 7.45 11.32 20.53
C ALA A 161 7.02 11.40 19.06
N HIS A 162 7.67 12.23 18.23
CA HIS A 162 7.41 12.32 16.80
C HIS A 162 7.81 11.06 16.06
N LEU A 163 8.95 10.44 16.37
CA LEU A 163 9.37 9.16 15.80
C LEU A 163 8.40 8.03 16.14
N THR A 164 7.99 7.95 17.41
CA THR A 164 7.02 6.95 17.87
C THR A 164 5.70 7.09 17.12
N LYS A 165 5.23 8.33 16.93
CA LYS A 165 4.00 8.61 16.17
C LYS A 165 4.13 8.23 14.70
N ALA A 166 5.26 8.54 14.07
CA ALA A 166 5.55 8.19 12.70
C ALA A 166 5.61 6.66 12.51
N ILE A 167 6.35 5.94 13.37
CA ILE A 167 6.46 4.48 13.33
C ILE A 167 5.10 3.81 13.56
N LYS A 168 4.29 4.34 14.49
CA LYS A 168 2.94 3.82 14.73
C LYS A 168 2.04 3.99 13.49
N ALA A 169 2.08 5.13 12.83
CA ALA A 169 1.33 5.36 11.59
C ALA A 169 1.78 4.40 10.48
N LEU A 170 3.09 4.22 10.28
CA LEU A 170 3.63 3.24 9.33
C LEU A 170 3.20 1.81 9.63
N ARG A 171 3.25 1.37 10.91
CA ARG A 171 2.79 0.03 11.30
C ARG A 171 1.31 -0.18 11.04
N VAL A 172 0.48 0.81 11.33
CA VAL A 172 -0.96 0.74 11.05
C VAL A 172 -1.20 0.61 9.56
N SER A 173 -0.57 1.47 8.75
CA SER A 173 -0.70 1.43 7.29
C SER A 173 -0.21 0.11 6.69
N LEU A 174 0.92 -0.44 7.16
CA LEU A 174 1.42 -1.74 6.72
C LEU A 174 0.50 -2.88 7.09
N LYS A 175 -0.08 -2.84 8.28
CA LYS A 175 -1.07 -3.83 8.72
C LYS A 175 -2.34 -3.75 7.89
N ASP A 176 -2.83 -2.54 7.63
CA ASP A 176 -4.02 -2.29 6.83
C ASP A 176 -3.81 -2.67 5.36
N ALA A 177 -2.58 -2.54 4.86
CA ALA A 177 -2.17 -3.00 3.53
C ALA A 177 -1.91 -4.51 3.44
N GLY A 178 -2.00 -5.25 4.55
CA GLY A 178 -1.79 -6.70 4.58
C GLY A 178 -0.32 -7.14 4.59
N PHE A 179 0.64 -6.23 4.66
CA PHE A 179 2.07 -6.57 4.69
C PHE A 179 2.51 -7.31 5.97
N LEU A 180 1.80 -7.13 7.09
CA LEU A 180 2.12 -7.78 8.38
C LEU A 180 1.49 -9.18 8.57
N LEU A 181 0.87 -9.76 7.55
CA LEU A 181 0.39 -11.15 7.62
C LEU A 181 1.43 -12.18 7.14
N PHE A 182 2.65 -11.72 6.82
CA PHE A 182 3.74 -12.57 6.33
C PHE A 182 5.00 -12.56 7.22
N PHE A 183 4.94 -11.95 8.42
CA PHE A 183 5.99 -12.03 9.43
C PHE A 183 5.43 -12.51 10.77
#